data_af7273e00f3d68271d4010ee751321c2
#
_entry.id   af7273e00f3d68271d4010ee751321c2
#
_cell.length_a   1.000
_cell.length_b   1.000
_cell.length_c   1.000
_cell.angle_alpha   90.00
_cell.angle_beta   90.00
_cell.angle_gamma   90.00
#
_symmetry.space_group_name_H-M   'P 1'
#
loop_
_entity.id
_entity.type
_entity.pdbx_description
1 polymer ?
#
loop_
_entity_poly.entity_id
_entity_poly.type
_entity_poly.pdbx_seq_one_letter_code
_entity_poly.pdbx_strand_id
1 'polypeptide(L)'
;MSDYTDAFVRHLLALRQDRGAMAALRRSLGFEPGAYPPAYPAVERFATRGADSETLRRALYLSAGLFALHPAHAPGQTISAALGQAMRQRDSASIEKRFIALLAADADSLPNHLRQTVSLLAAEGIAIDHAELLDD
;
A
#
# COMPACT_ATOMS: atom_id res chain seq x y z
N MET A 1 11.37 -11.95 -2.70
CA MET A 1 10.04 -11.58 -3.19
C MET A 1 9.66 -12.48 -4.34
N SER A 2 8.39 -12.75 -4.51
CA SER A 2 7.93 -13.65 -5.55
C SER A 2 7.80 -12.93 -6.89
N ASP A 3 7.92 -13.72 -7.97
CA ASP A 3 7.68 -13.19 -9.32
C ASP A 3 6.26 -12.63 -9.46
N TYR A 4 5.31 -13.23 -8.74
CA TYR A 4 3.93 -12.78 -8.73
C TYR A 4 3.80 -11.37 -8.16
N THR A 5 4.45 -11.13 -7.01
CA THR A 5 4.44 -9.82 -6.36
C THR A 5 5.11 -8.77 -7.24
N ASP A 6 6.25 -9.11 -7.85
CA ASP A 6 6.96 -8.20 -8.73
C ASP A 6 6.14 -7.87 -9.98
N ALA A 7 5.43 -8.86 -10.53
CA ALA A 7 4.55 -8.64 -11.68
C ALA A 7 3.40 -7.70 -11.31
N PHE A 8 2.82 -7.87 -10.13
CA PHE A 8 1.74 -7.01 -9.65
C PHE A 8 2.22 -5.56 -9.51
N VAL A 9 3.38 -5.35 -8.89
CA VAL A 9 3.94 -4.00 -8.71
C VAL A 9 4.27 -3.36 -10.05
N ARG A 10 4.83 -4.13 -11.02
CA ARG A 10 5.07 -3.60 -12.37
C ARG A 10 3.78 -3.15 -13.05
N HIS A 11 2.70 -3.91 -12.84
CA HIS A 11 1.38 -3.53 -13.35
C HIS A 11 0.92 -2.22 -12.72
N LEU A 12 1.06 -2.07 -11.41
CA LEU A 12 0.70 -0.83 -10.73
C LEU A 12 1.52 0.36 -11.23
N LEU A 13 2.83 0.15 -11.42
CA LEU A 13 3.70 1.21 -11.95
C LEU A 13 3.25 1.66 -13.34
N ALA A 14 2.81 0.72 -14.18
CA ALA A 14 2.28 1.07 -15.50
C ALA A 14 0.98 1.87 -15.41
N LEU A 15 0.20 1.68 -14.36
CA LEU A 15 -1.07 2.40 -14.16
C LEU A 15 -0.87 3.84 -13.72
N ARG A 16 0.34 4.26 -13.37
CA ARG A 16 0.59 5.65 -12.92
C ARG A 16 0.15 6.69 -13.95
N GLN A 17 0.14 6.33 -15.22
CA GLN A 17 -0.28 7.23 -16.31
C GLN A 17 -1.81 7.24 -16.51
N ASP A 18 -2.53 6.32 -15.90
CA ASP A 18 -3.98 6.22 -16.02
C ASP A 18 -4.64 6.89 -14.83
N ARG A 19 -5.04 8.15 -15.02
CA ARG A 19 -5.64 8.95 -13.93
C ARG A 19 -6.92 8.35 -13.40
N GLY A 20 -7.74 7.77 -14.27
CA GLY A 20 -8.99 7.14 -13.86
C GLY A 20 -8.76 5.94 -12.98
N ALA A 21 -7.83 5.07 -13.38
CA ALA A 21 -7.46 3.90 -12.58
C ALA A 21 -6.88 4.32 -11.23
N MET A 22 -5.97 5.27 -11.23
CA MET A 22 -5.35 5.75 -9.99
C MET A 22 -6.38 6.37 -9.04
N ALA A 23 -7.33 7.14 -9.58
CA ALA A 23 -8.39 7.74 -8.77
C ALA A 23 -9.30 6.66 -8.16
N ALA A 24 -9.66 5.64 -8.94
CA ALA A 24 -10.48 4.54 -8.44
C ALA A 24 -9.76 3.77 -7.33
N LEU A 25 -8.48 3.50 -7.50
CA LEU A 25 -7.69 2.81 -6.48
C LEU A 25 -7.61 3.62 -5.18
N ARG A 26 -7.40 4.93 -5.27
CA ARG A 26 -7.37 5.78 -4.08
C ARG A 26 -8.72 5.79 -3.35
N ARG A 27 -9.80 5.89 -4.11
CA ARG A 27 -11.16 5.87 -3.53
C ARG A 27 -11.46 4.54 -2.85
N SER A 28 -10.87 3.44 -3.34
CA SER A 28 -11.09 2.13 -2.75
C SER A 28 -10.65 2.05 -1.30
N LEU A 29 -9.74 2.92 -0.87
CA LEU A 29 -9.28 2.96 0.53
C LEU A 29 -10.37 3.40 1.50
N GLY A 30 -11.44 4.02 1.03
CA GLY A 30 -12.59 4.38 1.85
C GLY A 30 -13.57 3.24 2.08
N PHE A 31 -13.30 2.06 1.52
CA PHE A 31 -14.15 0.88 1.59
C PHE A 31 -13.33 -0.30 2.11
N GLU A 32 -14.02 -1.38 2.51
CA GLU A 32 -13.32 -2.62 2.81
C GLU A 32 -12.51 -3.07 1.58
N PRO A 33 -11.29 -3.61 1.77
CA PRO A 33 -10.50 -4.04 0.63
C PRO A 33 -11.24 -5.04 -0.25
N GLY A 34 -11.34 -4.72 -1.53
CA GLY A 34 -12.07 -5.54 -2.49
C GLY A 34 -13.55 -5.26 -2.61
N ALA A 35 -14.07 -4.25 -1.89
CA ALA A 35 -15.49 -3.93 -1.88
C ALA A 35 -15.87 -2.76 -2.79
N TYR A 36 -14.91 -2.19 -3.53
CA TYR A 36 -15.15 -1.03 -4.40
C TYR A 36 -15.06 -1.46 -5.87
N PRO A 37 -16.18 -1.74 -6.55
CA PRO A 37 -16.17 -2.27 -7.92
C PRO A 37 -15.40 -1.45 -8.96
N PRO A 38 -15.36 -0.11 -8.91
CA PRO A 38 -14.55 0.65 -9.88
C PRO A 38 -13.07 0.32 -9.88
N ALA A 39 -12.54 -0.28 -8.81
CA ALA A 39 -11.14 -0.71 -8.76
C ALA A 39 -10.91 -2.09 -9.37
N TYR A 40 -11.96 -2.87 -9.65
CA TYR A 40 -11.83 -4.23 -10.13
C TYR A 40 -11.02 -4.37 -11.42
N PRO A 41 -11.20 -3.52 -12.44
CA PRO A 41 -10.42 -3.68 -13.68
C PRO A 41 -8.90 -3.62 -13.47
N ALA A 42 -8.44 -2.91 -12.44
CA ALA A 42 -7.01 -2.76 -12.18
C ALA A 42 -6.41 -3.94 -11.41
N VAL A 43 -7.20 -4.67 -10.62
CA VAL A 43 -6.67 -5.62 -9.63
C VAL A 43 -7.20 -7.05 -9.80
N GLU A 44 -8.45 -7.22 -10.23
CA GLU A 44 -9.14 -8.52 -10.12
C GLU A 44 -8.42 -9.65 -10.85
N ARG A 45 -7.78 -9.38 -11.97
CA ARG A 45 -7.07 -10.43 -12.70
C ARG A 45 -5.92 -11.04 -11.90
N PHE A 46 -5.32 -10.28 -11.00
CA PHE A 46 -4.29 -10.80 -10.10
C PHE A 46 -4.90 -11.56 -8.94
N ALA A 47 -6.07 -11.14 -8.47
CA ALA A 47 -6.78 -11.80 -7.38
C ALA A 47 -7.30 -13.18 -7.78
N THR A 48 -7.73 -13.34 -9.05
CA THR A 48 -8.29 -14.62 -9.53
C THR A 48 -7.23 -15.58 -10.03
N ARG A 49 -6.04 -15.12 -10.31
CA ARG A 49 -5.01 -15.90 -11.02
C ARG A 49 -4.33 -16.98 -10.21
N GLY A 50 -4.31 -16.91 -8.95
CA GLY A 50 -3.47 -17.85 -8.21
C GLY A 50 -3.89 -18.09 -6.80
N ALA A 51 -4.98 -17.54 -6.35
CA ALA A 51 -5.30 -17.70 -4.96
C ALA A 51 -6.78 -17.86 -4.74
N ASP A 52 -7.10 -18.96 -4.10
CA ASP A 52 -8.42 -19.18 -3.53
C ASP A 52 -8.54 -18.48 -2.18
N SER A 53 -7.66 -17.50 -1.91
CA SER A 53 -7.57 -16.87 -0.61
C SER A 53 -8.20 -15.49 -0.64
N GLU A 54 -9.23 -15.29 0.16
CA GLU A 54 -9.81 -13.97 0.41
C GLU A 54 -8.78 -13.05 1.06
N THR A 55 -7.88 -13.60 1.88
CA THR A 55 -6.80 -12.84 2.51
C THR A 55 -5.89 -12.23 1.46
N LEU A 56 -5.48 -13.01 0.46
CA LEU A 56 -4.63 -12.48 -0.61
C LEU A 56 -5.38 -11.43 -1.43
N ARG A 57 -6.64 -11.69 -1.76
CA ARG A 57 -7.46 -10.73 -2.51
C ARG A 57 -7.52 -9.38 -1.79
N ARG A 58 -7.81 -9.40 -0.50
CA ARG A 58 -7.88 -8.18 0.31
C ARG A 58 -6.52 -7.47 0.36
N ALA A 59 -5.43 -8.24 0.49
CA ALA A 59 -4.09 -7.67 0.49
C ALA A 59 -3.75 -6.98 -0.84
N LEU A 60 -4.14 -7.56 -1.97
CA LEU A 60 -3.91 -6.97 -3.28
C LEU A 60 -4.65 -5.64 -3.44
N TYR A 61 -5.93 -5.58 -3.04
CA TYR A 61 -6.69 -4.35 -3.13
C TYR A 61 -6.18 -3.28 -2.19
N LEU A 62 -5.83 -3.65 -0.97
CA LEU A 62 -5.25 -2.69 -0.03
C LEU A 62 -3.92 -2.15 -0.56
N SER A 63 -3.04 -3.03 -1.04
CA SER A 63 -1.74 -2.63 -1.59
C SER A 63 -1.88 -1.72 -2.80
N ALA A 64 -2.83 -2.01 -3.69
CA ALA A 64 -3.08 -1.18 -4.86
C ALA A 64 -3.56 0.22 -4.46
N GLY A 65 -4.46 0.30 -3.47
CA GLY A 65 -4.94 1.58 -2.96
C GLY A 65 -3.82 2.40 -2.30
N LEU A 66 -2.98 1.74 -1.51
CA LEU A 66 -1.83 2.40 -0.87
C LEU A 66 -0.82 2.88 -1.91
N PHE A 67 -0.59 2.08 -2.97
CA PHE A 67 0.25 2.52 -4.08
C PHE A 67 -0.31 3.78 -4.74
N ALA A 68 -1.62 3.81 -5.00
CA ALA A 68 -2.25 4.98 -5.63
C ALA A 68 -2.17 6.22 -4.74
N LEU A 69 -2.21 6.03 -3.42
CA LEU A 69 -2.05 7.10 -2.46
C LEU A 69 -0.62 7.67 -2.48
N HIS A 70 0.38 6.81 -2.72
CA HIS A 70 1.80 7.20 -2.72
C HIS A 70 2.54 6.41 -3.81
N PRO A 71 2.42 6.81 -5.09
CA PRO A 71 2.93 6.01 -6.22
C PRO A 71 4.43 6.12 -6.44
N ALA A 72 5.20 6.35 -5.40
CA ALA A 72 6.66 6.33 -5.44
C ALA A 72 7.14 4.98 -4.92
N HIS A 73 7.92 4.27 -5.73
CA HIS A 73 8.40 2.93 -5.41
C HIS A 73 9.93 2.94 -5.31
N ALA A 74 10.43 2.41 -4.19
CA ALA A 74 11.88 2.28 -3.96
C ALA A 74 12.18 0.85 -3.53
N PRO A 75 12.69 -0.01 -4.43
CA PRO A 75 13.03 -1.39 -4.08
C PRO A 75 13.96 -1.46 -2.87
N GLY A 76 13.64 -2.33 -1.93
CA GLY A 76 14.42 -2.49 -0.70
C GLY A 76 14.12 -1.53 0.42
N GLN A 77 13.34 -0.46 0.18
CA GLN A 77 12.99 0.50 1.21
C GLN A 77 11.72 0.04 1.93
N THR A 78 11.89 -0.65 3.06
CA THR A 78 10.75 -1.13 3.84
C THR A 78 9.99 0.03 4.47
N ILE A 79 8.73 -0.22 4.88
CA ILE A 79 7.95 0.79 5.57
C ILE A 79 8.61 1.19 6.89
N SER A 80 9.23 0.24 7.59
CA SER A 80 9.97 0.52 8.83
C SER A 80 11.20 1.40 8.57
N ALA A 81 11.95 1.12 7.50
CA ALA A 81 13.10 1.95 7.13
C ALA A 81 12.67 3.35 6.72
N ALA A 82 11.56 3.45 5.98
CA ALA A 82 11.01 4.73 5.55
C ALA A 82 10.56 5.58 6.76
N LEU A 83 9.89 4.95 7.73
CA LEU A 83 9.51 5.64 8.96
C LEU A 83 10.74 6.09 9.77
N GLY A 84 11.78 5.25 9.82
CA GLY A 84 13.04 5.62 10.46
C GLY A 84 13.67 6.86 9.81
N GLN A 85 13.63 6.93 8.48
CA GLN A 85 14.11 8.09 7.75
C GLN A 85 13.25 9.33 8.07
N ALA A 86 11.95 9.20 8.13
CA ALA A 86 11.05 10.30 8.49
C ALA A 86 11.34 10.82 9.89
N MET A 87 11.59 9.91 10.84
CA MET A 87 11.94 10.29 12.22
C MET A 87 13.27 11.04 12.29
N ARG A 88 14.24 10.69 11.45
CA ARG A 88 15.52 11.40 11.39
C ARG A 88 15.39 12.78 10.75
N GLN A 89 14.50 12.92 9.74
CA GLN A 89 14.28 14.19 9.06
C GLN A 89 13.45 15.16 9.89
N ARG A 90 12.58 14.62 10.71
CA ARG A 90 11.64 15.37 11.52
C ARG A 90 11.58 14.76 12.91
N ASP A 91 12.06 15.47 13.89
CA ASP A 91 11.93 15.06 15.28
C ASP A 91 10.48 15.34 15.71
N SER A 92 9.61 14.33 15.52
CA SER A 92 8.18 14.48 15.77
C SER A 92 7.64 13.30 16.57
N ALA A 93 7.04 13.61 17.72
CA ALA A 93 6.35 12.61 18.52
C ALA A 93 5.17 11.98 17.76
N SER A 94 4.59 12.71 16.81
CA SER A 94 3.49 12.21 15.99
C SER A 94 3.93 11.05 15.10
N ILE A 95 5.13 11.14 14.51
CA ILE A 95 5.69 10.07 13.66
C ILE A 95 5.98 8.84 14.50
N GLU A 96 6.58 9.02 15.67
CA GLU A 96 6.86 7.91 16.58
C GLU A 96 5.58 7.21 17.02
N LYS A 97 4.53 7.95 17.34
CA LYS A 97 3.23 7.39 17.71
C LYS A 97 2.65 6.54 16.60
N ARG A 98 2.76 6.98 15.35
CA ARG A 98 2.25 6.21 14.20
C ARG A 98 3.02 4.92 14.02
N PHE A 99 4.33 4.95 14.22
CA PHE A 99 5.15 3.75 14.13
C PHE A 99 4.75 2.73 15.20
N ILE A 100 4.59 3.19 16.44
CA ILE A 100 4.18 2.33 17.55
C ILE A 100 2.78 1.75 17.29
N ALA A 101 1.84 2.59 16.84
CA ALA A 101 0.49 2.15 16.52
C ALA A 101 0.47 1.09 15.42
N LEU A 102 1.31 1.26 14.40
CA LEU A 102 1.41 0.29 13.31
C LEU A 102 1.94 -1.06 13.81
N LEU A 103 2.96 -1.05 14.66
CA LEU A 103 3.52 -2.28 15.23
C LEU A 103 2.52 -3.02 16.11
N ALA A 104 1.64 -2.28 16.79
CA ALA A 104 0.67 -2.84 17.72
C ALA A 104 -0.67 -3.17 17.08
N ALA A 105 -0.87 -2.85 15.78
CA ALA A 105 -2.15 -3.00 15.12
C ALA A 105 -2.54 -4.47 14.94
N ASP A 106 -3.81 -4.77 15.18
CA ASP A 106 -4.37 -6.07 14.83
C ASP A 106 -4.85 -6.08 13.37
N ALA A 107 -5.30 -7.26 12.90
CA ALA A 107 -5.70 -7.42 11.50
C ALA A 107 -6.84 -6.47 11.09
N ASP A 108 -7.75 -6.17 12.00
CA ASP A 108 -8.91 -5.32 11.69
C ASP A 108 -8.52 -3.84 11.57
N SER A 109 -7.59 -3.37 12.38
CA SER A 109 -7.17 -1.97 12.38
C SER A 109 -5.96 -1.69 11.48
N LEU A 110 -5.25 -2.73 11.04
CA LEU A 110 -4.04 -2.58 10.23
C LEU A 110 -4.25 -1.76 8.96
N PRO A 111 -5.31 -1.98 8.15
CA PRO A 111 -5.50 -1.18 6.95
C PRO A 111 -5.56 0.31 7.21
N ASN A 112 -6.23 0.73 8.27
CA ASN A 112 -6.33 2.14 8.61
C ASN A 112 -4.98 2.71 9.06
N HIS A 113 -4.22 1.97 9.87
CA HIS A 113 -2.88 2.38 10.29
C HIS A 113 -1.91 2.47 9.11
N LEU A 114 -1.97 1.51 8.19
CA LEU A 114 -1.16 1.55 6.98
C LEU A 114 -1.50 2.77 6.13
N ARG A 115 -2.78 3.05 5.95
CA ARG A 115 -3.22 4.23 5.20
C ARG A 115 -2.66 5.51 5.80
N GLN A 116 -2.75 5.67 7.11
CA GLN A 116 -2.22 6.84 7.81
C GLN A 116 -0.71 6.94 7.66
N THR A 117 0.00 5.81 7.80
CA THR A 117 1.45 5.76 7.68
C THR A 117 1.91 6.10 6.26
N VAL A 118 1.28 5.52 5.25
CA VAL A 118 1.62 5.79 3.84
C VAL A 118 1.31 7.25 3.48
N SER A 119 0.21 7.81 3.99
CA SER A 119 -0.09 9.23 3.80
C SER A 119 1.00 10.12 4.39
N LEU A 120 1.49 9.78 5.57
CA LEU A 120 2.59 10.51 6.19
C LEU A 120 3.84 10.46 5.33
N LEU A 121 4.22 9.28 4.84
CA LEU A 121 5.40 9.12 4.00
C LEU A 121 5.25 9.86 2.67
N ALA A 122 4.04 9.88 2.11
CA ALA A 122 3.77 10.66 0.91
C ALA A 122 3.99 12.15 1.15
N ALA A 123 3.53 12.66 2.29
CA ALA A 123 3.71 14.07 2.65
C ALA A 123 5.18 14.41 2.87
N GLU A 124 5.99 13.46 3.35
CA GLU A 124 7.43 13.65 3.56
C GLU A 124 8.25 13.33 2.30
N GLY A 125 7.61 12.87 1.22
CA GLY A 125 8.31 12.55 -0.03
C GLY A 125 9.20 11.32 0.05
N ILE A 126 8.91 10.37 0.94
CA ILE A 126 9.73 9.17 1.15
C ILE A 126 9.06 7.97 0.50
N ALA A 127 9.70 7.41 -0.53
CA ALA A 127 9.21 6.24 -1.25
C ALA A 127 9.38 4.97 -0.42
N ILE A 128 8.57 3.95 -0.74
CA ILE A 128 8.64 2.63 -0.09
C ILE A 128 8.68 1.52 -1.14
N ASP A 129 9.09 0.33 -0.71
CA ASP A 129 9.02 -0.86 -1.55
C ASP A 129 7.62 -1.47 -1.45
N HIS A 130 6.80 -1.20 -2.45
CA HIS A 130 5.42 -1.68 -2.49
C HIS A 130 5.32 -3.20 -2.63
N ALA A 131 6.32 -3.84 -3.23
CA ALA A 131 6.35 -5.29 -3.34
C ALA A 131 6.57 -5.93 -1.96
N GLU A 132 7.50 -5.40 -1.17
CA GLU A 132 7.74 -5.90 0.18
C GLU A 132 6.56 -5.64 1.09
N LEU A 133 5.90 -4.49 0.94
CA LEU A 133 4.68 -4.19 1.71
C LEU A 133 3.60 -5.23 1.44
N LEU A 134 3.42 -5.65 0.19
CA LEU A 134 2.44 -6.68 -0.15
C LEU A 134 2.81 -8.03 0.46
N ASP A 135 4.09 -8.39 0.49
CA ASP A 135 4.55 -9.66 1.04
C ASP A 135 4.44 -9.70 2.57
N ASP A 136 4.41 -8.57 3.22
CA ASP A 136 4.18 -8.49 4.65
C ASP A 136 2.70 -8.60 4.96
#